data_7c68851298b3b5f7df366166c1fa84b7
#
_entry.id   7c68851298b3b5f7df366166c1fa84b7
#
_cell.length_a   1.000
_cell.length_b   1.000
_cell.length_c   1.000
_cell.angle_alpha   90.00
_cell.angle_beta   90.00
_cell.angle_gamma   90.00
#
_symmetry.space_group_name_H-M   'P 1'
#
loop_
_entity.id
_entity.type
_entity.pdbx_description
1 polymer ?
#
loop_
_entity_poly.entity_id
_entity_poly.type
_entity_poly.pdbx_seq_one_letter_code
_entity_poly.pdbx_strand_id
1 'polypeptide(L)'
;LIVYATFLTRSGVLSDFSVHSFASLGLSSYLVAACVLFAALSLGMLVWRWMSMTSKRNYREPYDQTVSRDFAFFLTALLFVASAAIVSLGTSAPLLTSFSGNPSSVGQAFYNMTNAPLGFLLMLTVAVCPHLAYGGSTPAQVGKAMLIPAVVAVVLTVVAVLLGATGVWFVLFLFAAFMAFAGNLAVLVKRVRARMSLRVMGGLIAHLGIALVLIGVIATSAYSRTETLSLQAGEEHTVFGWKVAYAMRDEFETTGSSRPSVAWNLEVSKPGSDTAIAARPYMRPTIQGMLRHPAIVSTFANDLYISPLQEDVLREPSWADNAKEFRLHKGEQAEVDGLTVKFVGFDMSQHLGENVMAVGAALEVSDISSRRVLGTVTPVLGFAASGQVQTDALIDLDSADAVDSGDTEDSRSVAFRLASIDAGAGLAVLRIGRLLPEDEVQASRGNQPSVTLEISVKPFASLLWVGAVLLLAGTAVAVVRRAKEAAVR
;
A
#
# COMPACT_ATOMS: atom_id res chain seq x y z
N LEU A 1 1.49 1.33 -23.70
CA LEU A 1 1.42 0.92 -22.29
C LEU A 1 0.01 1.07 -21.71
N ILE A 2 -0.63 2.25 -21.74
CA ILE A 2 -1.96 2.49 -21.15
C ILE A 2 -3.00 1.50 -21.68
N VAL A 3 -3.09 1.32 -23.00
CA VAL A 3 -4.04 0.37 -23.61
C VAL A 3 -3.77 -1.07 -23.16
N TYR A 4 -2.50 -1.46 -23.11
CA TYR A 4 -2.09 -2.77 -22.64
C TYR A 4 -2.39 -2.97 -21.13
N ALA A 5 -2.10 -1.95 -20.31
CA ALA A 5 -2.45 -2.00 -18.88
C ALA A 5 -3.98 -2.11 -18.67
N THR A 6 -4.77 -1.41 -19.49
CA THR A 6 -6.24 -1.53 -19.48
C THR A 6 -6.69 -2.95 -19.85
N PHE A 7 -6.06 -3.57 -20.85
CA PHE A 7 -6.31 -4.98 -21.18
C PHE A 7 -6.01 -5.88 -19.99
N LEU A 8 -4.82 -5.79 -19.38
CA LEU A 8 -4.44 -6.63 -18.24
C LEU A 8 -5.39 -6.51 -17.03
N THR A 9 -5.84 -5.28 -16.72
CA THR A 9 -6.71 -5.05 -15.56
C THR A 9 -8.19 -5.36 -15.82
N ARG A 10 -8.67 -5.29 -17.07
CA ARG A 10 -10.10 -5.43 -17.40
C ARG A 10 -10.47 -6.75 -18.08
N SER A 11 -9.50 -7.49 -18.59
CA SER A 11 -9.74 -8.77 -19.28
C SER A 11 -10.01 -9.95 -18.33
N GLY A 12 -9.69 -9.80 -17.04
CA GLY A 12 -9.72 -10.90 -16.08
C GLY A 12 -8.52 -11.87 -16.17
N VAL A 13 -7.56 -11.63 -17.08
CA VAL A 13 -6.38 -12.49 -17.27
C VAL A 13 -5.48 -12.55 -16.04
N LEU A 14 -5.51 -11.52 -15.20
CA LEU A 14 -4.72 -11.42 -13.97
C LEU A 14 -5.58 -11.55 -12.71
N SER A 15 -6.80 -12.07 -12.78
CA SER A 15 -7.72 -12.19 -11.62
C SER A 15 -7.09 -12.94 -10.44
N ASP A 16 -6.31 -13.98 -10.72
CA ASP A 16 -5.69 -14.84 -9.71
C ASP A 16 -4.41 -14.24 -9.09
N PHE A 17 -3.87 -13.16 -9.69
CA PHE A 17 -2.59 -12.56 -9.31
C PHE A 17 -2.68 -11.11 -8.84
N SER A 18 -3.79 -10.44 -9.10
CA SER A 18 -3.92 -9.01 -8.80
C SER A 18 -5.30 -8.65 -8.30
N VAL A 19 -5.35 -8.08 -7.12
CA VAL A 19 -6.57 -7.50 -6.51
C VAL A 19 -7.14 -6.31 -7.31
N HIS A 20 -6.37 -5.79 -8.26
CA HIS A 20 -6.78 -4.71 -9.16
C HIS A 20 -7.30 -5.24 -10.51
N SER A 21 -7.30 -6.55 -10.73
CA SER A 21 -7.91 -7.17 -11.89
C SER A 21 -9.38 -7.41 -11.63
N PHE A 22 -10.22 -6.94 -12.55
CA PHE A 22 -11.66 -7.16 -12.47
C PHE A 22 -11.99 -8.56 -13.00
N ALA A 23 -13.09 -9.13 -12.50
CA ALA A 23 -13.64 -10.35 -13.05
C ALA A 23 -13.98 -10.15 -14.55
N SER A 24 -13.83 -11.20 -15.34
CA SER A 24 -14.08 -11.17 -16.78
C SER A 24 -15.50 -10.69 -17.09
N LEU A 25 -15.63 -9.53 -17.71
CA LEU A 25 -16.90 -8.94 -18.15
C LEU A 25 -17.27 -9.37 -19.60
N GLY A 26 -16.60 -10.37 -20.17
CA GLY A 26 -16.79 -10.79 -21.57
C GLY A 26 -16.19 -9.82 -22.60
N LEU A 27 -15.49 -8.76 -22.17
CA LEU A 27 -14.94 -7.72 -23.05
C LEU A 27 -13.51 -8.03 -23.56
N SER A 28 -12.94 -9.17 -23.19
CA SER A 28 -11.54 -9.53 -23.48
C SER A 28 -11.20 -9.45 -24.96
N SER A 29 -12.09 -9.94 -25.84
CA SER A 29 -11.88 -9.91 -27.31
C SER A 29 -11.80 -8.48 -27.86
N TYR A 30 -12.65 -7.57 -27.36
CA TYR A 30 -12.63 -6.16 -27.78
C TYR A 30 -11.38 -5.45 -27.28
N LEU A 31 -10.91 -5.77 -26.08
CA LEU A 31 -9.68 -5.22 -25.52
C LEU A 31 -8.44 -5.70 -26.29
N VAL A 32 -8.41 -6.99 -26.66
CA VAL A 32 -7.35 -7.53 -27.53
C VAL A 32 -7.38 -6.84 -28.90
N ALA A 33 -8.54 -6.71 -29.52
CA ALA A 33 -8.67 -6.01 -30.81
C ALA A 33 -8.20 -4.56 -30.70
N ALA A 34 -8.53 -3.85 -29.62
CA ALA A 34 -8.04 -2.49 -29.37
C ALA A 34 -6.51 -2.46 -29.22
N CYS A 35 -5.91 -3.39 -28.47
CA CYS A 35 -4.46 -3.48 -28.34
C CYS A 35 -3.77 -3.70 -29.68
N VAL A 36 -4.29 -4.62 -30.50
CA VAL A 36 -3.75 -4.91 -31.84
C VAL A 36 -3.88 -3.69 -32.75
N LEU A 37 -5.05 -3.03 -32.74
CA LEU A 37 -5.29 -1.83 -33.55
C LEU A 37 -4.31 -0.71 -33.19
N PHE A 38 -4.17 -0.38 -31.90
CA PHE A 38 -3.26 0.68 -31.46
C PHE A 38 -1.80 0.31 -31.70
N ALA A 39 -1.42 -0.96 -31.54
CA ALA A 39 -0.07 -1.43 -31.89
C ALA A 39 0.21 -1.28 -33.39
N ALA A 40 -0.73 -1.70 -34.24
CA ALA A 40 -0.62 -1.59 -35.69
C ALA A 40 -0.53 -0.13 -36.16
N LEU A 41 -1.40 0.73 -35.60
CA LEU A 41 -1.34 2.19 -35.92
C LEU A 41 0.00 2.80 -35.48
N SER A 42 0.47 2.48 -34.27
CA SER A 42 1.75 2.98 -33.75
C SER A 42 2.92 2.53 -34.62
N LEU A 43 2.95 1.23 -34.95
CA LEU A 43 3.99 0.66 -35.81
C LEU A 43 3.93 1.25 -37.22
N GLY A 44 2.74 1.37 -37.82
CA GLY A 44 2.52 1.99 -39.10
C GLY A 44 3.01 3.44 -39.14
N MET A 45 2.69 4.23 -38.10
CA MET A 45 3.19 5.61 -37.98
C MET A 45 4.71 5.67 -37.82
N LEU A 46 5.32 4.75 -37.08
CA LEU A 46 6.78 4.66 -36.93
C LEU A 46 7.45 4.34 -38.28
N VAL A 47 6.94 3.33 -39.00
CA VAL A 47 7.46 2.94 -40.32
C VAL A 47 7.29 4.09 -41.31
N TRP A 48 6.11 4.70 -41.37
CA TRP A 48 5.88 5.87 -42.24
C TRP A 48 6.83 7.01 -41.91
N ARG A 49 7.03 7.31 -40.63
CA ARG A 49 7.95 8.34 -40.18
C ARG A 49 9.40 8.00 -40.53
N TRP A 50 9.81 6.76 -40.29
CA TRP A 50 11.13 6.26 -40.67
C TRP A 50 11.41 6.46 -42.15
N MET A 51 10.50 5.99 -43.02
CA MET A 51 10.63 6.16 -44.49
C MET A 51 10.68 7.63 -44.87
N SER A 52 9.89 8.50 -44.27
CA SER A 52 9.90 9.93 -44.57
C SER A 52 11.16 10.65 -44.10
N MET A 53 11.84 10.15 -43.06
CA MET A 53 13.09 10.72 -42.56
C MET A 53 14.31 10.27 -43.36
N THR A 54 14.38 9.01 -43.74
CA THR A 54 15.47 8.48 -44.58
C THR A 54 15.51 9.11 -45.98
N SER A 55 14.38 9.65 -46.44
CA SER A 55 14.30 10.38 -47.71
C SER A 55 14.85 11.83 -47.67
N LYS A 56 15.10 12.40 -46.47
CA LYS A 56 15.60 13.78 -46.32
C LYS A 56 17.11 13.80 -46.21
N ARG A 57 17.77 14.32 -47.25
CA ARG A 57 19.22 14.40 -47.44
C ARG A 57 20.00 15.18 -46.36
N ASN A 58 19.33 15.88 -45.44
CA ASN A 58 19.94 16.71 -44.38
C ASN A 58 19.54 16.27 -42.96
N TYR A 59 19.24 14.98 -42.74
CA TYR A 59 18.94 14.49 -41.41
C TYR A 59 20.24 14.42 -40.59
N ARG A 60 20.30 15.21 -39.52
CA ARG A 60 21.40 15.14 -38.53
C ARG A 60 21.09 14.09 -37.51
N GLU A 61 21.99 13.15 -37.31
CA GLU A 61 21.85 12.11 -36.30
C GLU A 61 21.91 12.71 -34.89
N PRO A 62 20.98 12.32 -33.96
CA PRO A 62 20.94 12.88 -32.59
C PRO A 62 22.19 12.54 -31.76
N TYR A 63 22.97 11.57 -32.17
CA TYR A 63 24.20 11.09 -31.48
C TYR A 63 25.50 11.68 -32.09
N ASP A 64 25.45 12.46 -33.16
CA ASP A 64 26.63 13.10 -33.77
C ASP A 64 27.39 13.97 -32.75
N GLN A 65 26.66 14.56 -31.80
CA GLN A 65 27.23 15.31 -30.68
C GLN A 65 26.58 14.89 -29.35
N THR A 66 27.35 14.14 -28.58
CA THR A 66 26.86 13.57 -27.27
C THR A 66 26.61 14.64 -26.22
N VAL A 67 27.27 15.80 -26.27
CA VAL A 67 27.01 16.91 -25.37
C VAL A 67 26.08 17.91 -26.05
N SER A 68 24.84 17.47 -26.34
CA SER A 68 23.84 18.29 -27.01
C SER A 68 22.45 18.06 -26.41
N ARG A 69 21.55 19.02 -26.62
CA ARG A 69 20.15 18.87 -26.23
C ARG A 69 19.44 17.77 -27.02
N ASP A 70 19.83 17.61 -28.30
CA ASP A 70 19.28 16.58 -29.17
C ASP A 70 19.61 15.18 -28.63
N PHE A 71 20.85 14.96 -28.20
CA PHE A 71 21.27 13.72 -27.56
C PHE A 71 20.55 13.50 -26.23
N ALA A 72 20.37 14.56 -25.41
CA ALA A 72 19.64 14.43 -24.15
C ALA A 72 18.18 14.00 -24.35
N PHE A 73 17.51 14.50 -25.39
CA PHE A 73 16.16 14.05 -25.76
C PHE A 73 16.15 12.61 -26.27
N PHE A 74 17.12 12.24 -27.10
CA PHE A 74 17.27 10.85 -27.55
C PHE A 74 17.49 9.89 -26.37
N LEU A 75 18.41 10.22 -25.46
CA LEU A 75 18.68 9.43 -24.26
C LEU A 75 17.44 9.32 -23.38
N THR A 76 16.72 10.43 -23.16
CA THR A 76 15.47 10.42 -22.39
C THR A 76 14.43 9.48 -23.01
N ALA A 77 14.26 9.53 -24.34
CA ALA A 77 13.34 8.64 -25.05
C ALA A 77 13.75 7.16 -24.91
N LEU A 78 15.05 6.88 -25.04
CA LEU A 78 15.60 5.53 -24.87
C LEU A 78 15.36 4.99 -23.45
N LEU A 79 15.61 5.81 -22.41
CA LEU A 79 15.37 5.44 -21.02
C LEU A 79 13.89 5.16 -20.75
N PHE A 80 12.98 5.96 -21.32
CA PHE A 80 11.54 5.69 -21.20
C PHE A 80 11.12 4.41 -21.91
N VAL A 81 11.66 4.14 -23.09
CA VAL A 81 11.39 2.89 -23.81
C VAL A 81 11.90 1.69 -23.03
N ALA A 82 13.11 1.76 -22.47
CA ALA A 82 13.69 0.72 -21.64
C ALA A 82 12.83 0.46 -20.37
N SER A 83 12.45 1.51 -19.66
CA SER A 83 11.57 1.41 -18.50
C SER A 83 10.20 0.82 -18.88
N ALA A 84 9.63 1.27 -19.99
CA ALA A 84 8.36 0.76 -20.50
C ALA A 84 8.44 -0.73 -20.84
N ALA A 85 9.52 -1.19 -21.46
CA ALA A 85 9.73 -2.60 -21.77
C ALA A 85 9.85 -3.45 -20.49
N ILE A 86 10.66 -3.00 -19.52
CA ILE A 86 10.84 -3.70 -18.25
C ILE A 86 9.51 -3.82 -17.49
N VAL A 87 8.76 -2.71 -17.37
CA VAL A 87 7.47 -2.72 -16.69
C VAL A 87 6.47 -3.62 -17.41
N SER A 88 6.41 -3.57 -18.76
CA SER A 88 5.51 -4.43 -19.53
C SER A 88 5.85 -5.91 -19.36
N LEU A 89 7.12 -6.28 -19.43
CA LEU A 89 7.57 -7.66 -19.24
C LEU A 89 7.28 -8.16 -17.82
N GLY A 90 7.59 -7.36 -16.80
CA GLY A 90 7.32 -7.71 -15.41
C GLY A 90 5.83 -7.88 -15.13
N THR A 91 4.98 -6.96 -15.62
CA THR A 91 3.53 -7.04 -15.45
C THR A 91 2.92 -8.21 -16.22
N SER A 92 3.55 -8.62 -17.32
CA SER A 92 3.13 -9.78 -18.12
C SER A 92 3.69 -11.10 -17.61
N ALA A 93 4.52 -11.11 -16.56
CA ALA A 93 5.18 -12.33 -16.08
C ALA A 93 4.18 -13.46 -15.78
N PRO A 94 3.03 -13.26 -15.11
CA PRO A 94 2.05 -14.32 -14.90
C PRO A 94 1.52 -14.91 -16.21
N LEU A 95 1.27 -14.06 -17.22
CA LEU A 95 0.79 -14.47 -18.53
C LEU A 95 1.88 -15.24 -19.29
N LEU A 96 3.13 -14.78 -19.25
CA LEU A 96 4.26 -15.42 -19.93
C LEU A 96 4.62 -16.76 -19.29
N THR A 97 4.60 -16.82 -17.96
CA THR A 97 4.94 -18.05 -17.22
C THR A 97 3.81 -19.08 -17.22
N SER A 98 2.56 -18.69 -17.50
CA SER A 98 1.44 -19.62 -17.65
C SER A 98 1.67 -20.62 -18.78
N PHE A 99 2.40 -20.23 -19.84
CA PHE A 99 2.79 -21.16 -20.93
C PHE A 99 3.71 -22.28 -20.48
N SER A 100 4.43 -22.13 -19.37
CA SER A 100 5.28 -23.17 -18.77
C SER A 100 4.57 -24.00 -17.69
N GLY A 101 3.27 -23.77 -17.48
CA GLY A 101 2.46 -24.49 -16.50
C GLY A 101 2.59 -24.00 -15.04
N ASN A 102 3.50 -23.09 -14.76
CA ASN A 102 3.72 -22.53 -13.42
C ASN A 102 3.65 -21.00 -13.45
N PRO A 103 2.43 -20.42 -13.45
CA PRO A 103 2.28 -18.98 -13.49
C PRO A 103 2.85 -18.34 -12.22
N SER A 104 3.70 -17.32 -12.42
CA SER A 104 4.34 -16.59 -11.32
C SER A 104 4.34 -15.08 -11.56
N SER A 105 4.26 -14.31 -10.49
CA SER A 105 4.33 -12.83 -10.54
C SER A 105 5.68 -12.34 -10.04
N VAL A 106 6.12 -11.18 -10.53
CA VAL A 106 7.29 -10.49 -10.00
C VAL A 106 6.86 -9.49 -8.93
N GLY A 107 7.60 -9.45 -7.82
CA GLY A 107 7.31 -8.56 -6.70
C GLY A 107 7.83 -7.14 -6.92
N GLN A 108 7.47 -6.25 -5.98
CA GLN A 108 7.88 -4.84 -5.99
C GLN A 108 9.40 -4.65 -6.08
N ALA A 109 10.19 -5.56 -5.46
CA ALA A 109 11.65 -5.51 -5.47
C ALA A 109 12.23 -5.54 -6.90
N PHE A 110 11.63 -6.33 -7.80
CA PHE A 110 12.04 -6.38 -9.21
C PHE A 110 11.92 -5.00 -9.88
N TYR A 111 10.76 -4.35 -9.72
CA TYR A 111 10.53 -3.04 -10.34
C TYR A 111 11.45 -1.97 -9.74
N ASN A 112 11.65 -1.98 -8.43
CA ASN A 112 12.54 -1.04 -7.77
C ASN A 112 13.99 -1.22 -8.23
N MET A 113 14.48 -2.46 -8.29
CA MET A 113 15.86 -2.75 -8.68
C MET A 113 16.15 -2.38 -10.15
N THR A 114 15.21 -2.67 -11.05
CA THR A 114 15.40 -2.47 -12.49
C THR A 114 15.14 -1.03 -12.94
N ASN A 115 14.16 -0.34 -12.35
CA ASN A 115 13.79 1.01 -12.76
C ASN A 115 14.52 2.12 -11.97
N ALA A 116 15.09 1.85 -10.78
CA ALA A 116 15.81 2.84 -10.03
C ALA A 116 17.01 3.43 -10.82
N PRO A 117 17.90 2.64 -11.46
CA PRO A 117 18.98 3.19 -12.29
C PRO A 117 18.46 4.06 -13.43
N LEU A 118 17.39 3.64 -14.11
CA LEU A 118 16.78 4.38 -15.21
C LEU A 118 16.17 5.71 -14.74
N GLY A 119 15.46 5.67 -13.62
CA GLY A 119 14.88 6.87 -13.00
C GLY A 119 15.93 7.87 -12.54
N PHE A 120 17.03 7.38 -11.98
CA PHE A 120 18.18 8.23 -11.63
C PHE A 120 18.78 8.93 -12.85
N LEU A 121 19.04 8.18 -13.93
CA LEU A 121 19.55 8.75 -15.20
C LEU A 121 18.56 9.73 -15.82
N LEU A 122 17.25 9.43 -15.81
CA LEU A 122 16.21 10.36 -16.27
C LEU A 122 16.27 11.67 -15.49
N MET A 123 16.42 11.63 -14.17
CA MET A 123 16.48 12.83 -13.35
C MET A 123 17.76 13.64 -13.64
N LEU A 124 18.89 12.98 -13.89
CA LEU A 124 20.11 13.65 -14.33
C LEU A 124 19.92 14.33 -15.69
N THR A 125 19.20 13.73 -16.64
CA THR A 125 18.90 14.40 -17.92
C THR A 125 18.01 15.63 -17.72
N VAL A 126 17.03 15.58 -16.81
CA VAL A 126 16.22 16.76 -16.42
C VAL A 126 17.08 17.87 -15.81
N ALA A 127 18.12 17.52 -15.03
CA ALA A 127 19.02 18.48 -14.43
C ALA A 127 19.92 19.17 -15.46
N VAL A 128 20.49 18.41 -16.40
CA VAL A 128 21.53 18.88 -17.34
C VAL A 128 20.95 19.49 -18.61
N CYS A 129 19.85 18.95 -19.14
CA CYS A 129 19.26 19.34 -20.43
C CYS A 129 19.02 20.85 -20.61
N PRO A 130 18.57 21.64 -19.60
CA PRO A 130 18.38 23.09 -19.74
C PRO A 130 19.67 23.88 -20.03
N HIS A 131 20.82 23.30 -19.68
CA HIS A 131 22.15 23.90 -19.85
C HIS A 131 22.81 23.53 -21.18
N LEU A 132 22.21 22.61 -21.95
CA LEU A 132 22.69 22.17 -23.27
C LEU A 132 22.13 23.04 -24.38
N ALA A 133 22.95 23.28 -25.41
CA ALA A 133 22.53 23.89 -26.64
C ALA A 133 22.08 22.84 -27.69
N TYR A 134 21.20 23.23 -28.59
CA TYR A 134 20.96 22.46 -29.80
C TYR A 134 22.22 22.50 -30.69
N GLY A 135 22.57 21.36 -31.25
CA GLY A 135 23.74 21.30 -32.15
C GLY A 135 25.08 21.18 -31.43
N GLY A 136 25.11 21.19 -30.08
CA GLY A 136 26.31 20.89 -29.32
C GLY A 136 26.72 21.97 -28.32
N SER A 137 27.33 21.52 -27.24
CA SER A 137 27.96 22.32 -26.19
C SER A 137 29.32 21.74 -25.86
N THR A 138 30.26 22.53 -25.36
CA THR A 138 31.51 21.97 -24.85
C THR A 138 31.32 21.45 -23.44
N PRO A 139 31.96 20.32 -23.04
CA PRO A 139 31.89 19.81 -21.67
C PRO A 139 32.28 20.85 -20.62
N ALA A 140 33.26 21.70 -20.90
CA ALA A 140 33.71 22.76 -20.03
C ALA A 140 32.62 23.82 -19.76
N GLN A 141 31.84 24.20 -20.80
CA GLN A 141 30.74 25.14 -20.62
C GLN A 141 29.63 24.57 -19.76
N VAL A 142 29.25 23.29 -19.98
CA VAL A 142 28.23 22.61 -19.20
C VAL A 142 28.71 22.41 -17.76
N GLY A 143 29.95 21.94 -17.55
CA GLY A 143 30.52 21.76 -16.20
C GLY A 143 30.55 23.08 -15.41
N LYS A 144 30.95 24.19 -16.04
CA LYS A 144 30.94 25.51 -15.41
C LYS A 144 29.52 25.98 -15.05
N ALA A 145 28.52 25.70 -15.92
CA ALA A 145 27.12 26.05 -15.66
C ALA A 145 26.49 25.20 -14.58
N MET A 146 26.92 23.94 -14.43
CA MET A 146 26.42 22.99 -13.44
C MET A 146 27.13 23.07 -12.08
N LEU A 147 28.23 23.80 -11.96
CA LEU A 147 29.03 23.85 -10.72
C LEU A 147 28.20 24.31 -9.53
N ILE A 148 27.52 25.45 -9.63
CA ILE A 148 26.67 25.97 -8.53
C ILE A 148 25.50 25.02 -8.24
N PRO A 149 24.68 24.55 -9.23
CA PRO A 149 23.67 23.53 -8.98
C PRO A 149 24.20 22.28 -8.31
N ALA A 150 25.37 21.78 -8.70
CA ALA A 150 25.97 20.58 -8.12
C ALA A 150 26.38 20.81 -6.64
N VAL A 151 27.03 21.94 -6.34
CA VAL A 151 27.39 22.29 -4.94
C VAL A 151 26.14 22.40 -4.07
N VAL A 152 25.09 23.08 -4.54
CA VAL A 152 23.81 23.18 -3.81
C VAL A 152 23.21 21.80 -3.61
N ALA A 153 23.21 20.95 -4.62
CA ALA A 153 22.68 19.58 -4.53
C ALA A 153 23.46 18.74 -3.49
N VAL A 154 24.79 18.83 -3.49
CA VAL A 154 25.63 18.12 -2.50
C VAL A 154 25.31 18.61 -1.09
N VAL A 155 25.28 19.93 -0.86
CA VAL A 155 24.98 20.48 0.48
C VAL A 155 23.61 20.03 0.96
N LEU A 156 22.56 20.15 0.13
CA LEU A 156 21.21 19.75 0.51
C LEU A 156 21.10 18.23 0.73
N THR A 157 21.83 17.43 -0.05
CA THR A 157 21.87 15.97 0.15
C THR A 157 22.57 15.61 1.44
N VAL A 158 23.70 16.26 1.77
CA VAL A 158 24.39 16.06 3.06
C VAL A 158 23.47 16.43 4.22
N VAL A 159 22.77 17.56 4.14
CA VAL A 159 21.79 17.95 5.16
C VAL A 159 20.69 16.88 5.30
N ALA A 160 20.16 16.38 4.20
CA ALA A 160 19.14 15.34 4.25
C ALA A 160 19.65 14.04 4.90
N VAL A 161 20.90 13.64 4.61
CA VAL A 161 21.53 12.47 5.25
C VAL A 161 21.73 12.70 6.76
N LEU A 162 22.17 13.87 7.16
CA LEU A 162 22.34 14.23 8.58
C LEU A 162 20.99 14.26 9.32
N LEU A 163 19.91 14.56 8.63
CA LEU A 163 18.53 14.49 9.15
C LEU A 163 17.95 13.08 9.15
N GLY A 164 18.70 12.06 8.70
CA GLY A 164 18.31 10.65 8.79
C GLY A 164 17.88 9.99 7.47
N ALA A 165 18.06 10.62 6.32
CA ALA A 165 17.87 9.93 5.04
C ALA A 165 18.94 8.84 4.87
N THR A 166 18.54 7.57 4.95
CA THR A 166 19.40 6.41 4.79
C THR A 166 19.01 5.61 3.54
N GLY A 167 19.96 4.88 2.99
CA GLY A 167 19.74 4.09 1.78
C GLY A 167 20.32 4.73 0.53
N VAL A 168 21.11 3.94 -0.20
CA VAL A 168 21.89 4.41 -1.34
C VAL A 168 21.01 5.06 -2.41
N TRP A 169 19.87 4.42 -2.74
CA TRP A 169 18.96 4.95 -3.75
C TRP A 169 18.29 6.25 -3.32
N PHE A 170 17.92 6.40 -2.05
CA PHE A 170 17.33 7.66 -1.57
C PHE A 170 18.35 8.81 -1.67
N VAL A 171 19.60 8.58 -1.29
CA VAL A 171 20.66 9.58 -1.38
C VAL A 171 20.93 9.98 -2.83
N LEU A 172 21.05 9.00 -3.75
CA LEU A 172 21.27 9.27 -5.17
C LEU A 172 20.11 10.05 -5.80
N PHE A 173 18.87 9.64 -5.52
CA PHE A 173 17.69 10.34 -6.03
C PHE A 173 17.53 11.74 -5.46
N LEU A 174 17.81 11.94 -4.16
CA LEU A 174 17.80 13.28 -3.55
C LEU A 174 18.86 14.19 -4.21
N PHE A 175 20.07 13.69 -4.40
CA PHE A 175 21.11 14.43 -5.11
C PHE A 175 20.65 14.83 -6.53
N ALA A 176 20.14 13.89 -7.30
CA ALA A 176 19.66 14.16 -8.67
C ALA A 176 18.47 15.13 -8.69
N ALA A 177 17.54 15.01 -7.73
CA ALA A 177 16.39 15.90 -7.62
C ALA A 177 16.78 17.32 -7.20
N PHE A 178 17.66 17.47 -6.20
CA PHE A 178 18.19 18.78 -5.81
C PHE A 178 19.01 19.41 -6.94
N MET A 179 19.77 18.61 -7.68
CA MET A 179 20.52 19.08 -8.85
C MET A 179 19.58 19.53 -9.97
N ALA A 180 18.50 18.78 -10.23
CA ALA A 180 17.48 19.17 -11.20
C ALA A 180 16.76 20.45 -10.75
N PHE A 181 16.39 20.55 -9.48
CA PHE A 181 15.75 21.75 -8.94
C PHE A 181 16.67 22.97 -9.07
N ALA A 182 17.89 22.91 -8.56
CA ALA A 182 18.83 24.02 -8.57
C ALA A 182 19.24 24.40 -10.00
N GLY A 183 19.47 23.43 -10.89
CA GLY A 183 19.82 23.65 -12.28
C GLY A 183 18.73 24.36 -13.07
N ASN A 184 17.47 23.87 -12.97
CA ASN A 184 16.34 24.50 -13.65
C ASN A 184 16.03 25.88 -13.05
N LEU A 185 16.12 26.05 -11.72
CA LEU A 185 15.94 27.32 -11.05
C LEU A 185 16.98 28.37 -11.51
N ALA A 186 18.25 27.98 -11.61
CA ALA A 186 19.32 28.87 -12.09
C ALA A 186 19.04 29.39 -13.51
N VAL A 187 18.61 28.51 -14.41
CA VAL A 187 18.22 28.92 -15.79
C VAL A 187 16.95 29.78 -15.78
N LEU A 188 15.95 29.45 -14.95
CA LEU A 188 14.72 30.24 -14.82
C LEU A 188 15.03 31.66 -14.33
N VAL A 189 15.80 31.80 -13.25
CA VAL A 189 16.21 33.10 -12.71
C VAL A 189 16.96 33.93 -13.75
N LYS A 190 17.90 33.31 -14.49
CA LYS A 190 18.61 33.96 -15.58
C LYS A 190 17.67 34.53 -16.66
N ARG A 191 16.64 33.73 -17.03
CA ARG A 191 15.64 34.17 -18.04
C ARG A 191 14.71 35.27 -17.53
N VAL A 192 14.30 35.17 -16.24
CA VAL A 192 13.49 36.22 -15.58
C VAL A 192 14.26 37.54 -15.54
N ARG A 193 15.56 37.51 -15.12
CA ARG A 193 16.43 38.69 -15.10
C ARG A 193 16.64 39.29 -16.50
N ALA A 194 16.69 38.45 -17.54
CA ALA A 194 16.74 38.87 -18.91
C ALA A 194 15.38 39.33 -19.48
N ARG A 195 14.35 39.46 -18.66
CA ARG A 195 12.97 39.87 -19.00
C ARG A 195 12.35 39.08 -20.15
N MET A 196 12.73 37.79 -20.25
CA MET A 196 12.15 36.88 -21.25
C MET A 196 10.67 36.60 -20.96
N SER A 197 9.87 36.37 -21.99
CA SER A 197 8.46 36.06 -21.86
C SER A 197 8.26 34.75 -21.06
N LEU A 198 7.27 34.70 -20.13
CA LEU A 198 6.85 33.54 -19.40
C LEU A 198 6.58 32.30 -20.26
N ARG A 199 6.12 32.53 -21.51
CA ARG A 199 5.84 31.47 -22.47
C ARG A 199 7.07 30.60 -22.77
N VAL A 200 8.29 31.15 -22.67
CA VAL A 200 9.56 30.43 -22.92
C VAL A 200 10.01 29.64 -21.67
N MET A 201 9.37 29.86 -20.51
CA MET A 201 9.75 29.30 -19.23
C MET A 201 8.94 28.06 -18.84
N GLY A 202 7.85 27.75 -19.56
CA GLY A 202 6.93 26.68 -19.21
C GLY A 202 7.61 25.34 -18.95
N GLY A 203 8.54 24.91 -19.80
CA GLY A 203 9.30 23.68 -19.60
C GLY A 203 10.18 23.69 -18.33
N LEU A 204 10.79 24.84 -17.98
CA LEU A 204 11.59 24.96 -16.77
C LEU A 204 10.72 24.87 -15.50
N ILE A 205 9.54 25.50 -15.54
CA ILE A 205 8.56 25.44 -14.44
C ILE A 205 8.08 24.00 -14.26
N ALA A 206 7.78 23.29 -15.36
CA ALA A 206 7.41 21.88 -15.29
C ALA A 206 8.52 20.99 -14.71
N HIS A 207 9.78 21.23 -15.10
CA HIS A 207 10.93 20.48 -14.55
C HIS A 207 11.17 20.79 -13.07
N LEU A 208 10.97 22.03 -12.62
CA LEU A 208 10.96 22.36 -11.19
C LEU A 208 9.87 21.61 -10.46
N GLY A 209 8.67 21.52 -11.06
CA GLY A 209 7.56 20.73 -10.51
C GLY A 209 7.93 19.26 -10.35
N ILE A 210 8.50 18.61 -11.37
CA ILE A 210 8.96 17.21 -11.30
C ILE A 210 10.01 17.03 -10.18
N ALA A 211 10.98 17.94 -10.09
CA ALA A 211 12.01 17.87 -9.05
C ALA A 211 11.41 17.95 -7.64
N LEU A 212 10.46 18.85 -7.40
CA LEU A 212 9.76 18.97 -6.12
C LEU A 212 8.89 17.76 -5.81
N VAL A 213 8.17 17.22 -6.80
CA VAL A 213 7.42 15.96 -6.63
C VAL A 213 8.37 14.85 -6.17
N LEU A 214 9.52 14.70 -6.81
CA LEU A 214 10.47 13.65 -6.46
C LEU A 214 11.06 13.87 -5.06
N ILE A 215 11.44 15.11 -4.71
CA ILE A 215 11.91 15.45 -3.36
C ILE A 215 10.83 15.09 -2.33
N GLY A 216 9.56 15.46 -2.59
CA GLY A 216 8.43 15.14 -1.71
C GLY A 216 8.21 13.63 -1.55
N VAL A 217 8.22 12.86 -2.65
CA VAL A 217 8.07 11.40 -2.63
C VAL A 217 9.20 10.75 -1.82
N ILE A 218 10.45 11.15 -2.04
CA ILE A 218 11.59 10.57 -1.32
C ILE A 218 11.53 10.95 0.15
N ALA A 219 11.24 12.22 0.47
CA ALA A 219 11.15 12.68 1.85
C ALA A 219 10.03 11.96 2.61
N THR A 220 8.84 11.83 2.01
CA THR A 220 7.75 11.07 2.63
C THR A 220 8.08 9.60 2.81
N SER A 221 8.88 9.00 1.93
CA SER A 221 9.29 7.59 2.04
C SER A 221 10.43 7.39 3.05
N ALA A 222 11.44 8.28 3.04
CA ALA A 222 12.63 8.16 3.87
C ALA A 222 12.39 8.53 5.34
N TYR A 223 11.49 9.48 5.59
CA TYR A 223 11.23 10.01 6.94
C TYR A 223 9.86 9.65 7.50
N SER A 224 9.09 8.79 6.82
CA SER A 224 7.82 8.29 7.36
C SER A 224 8.06 7.49 8.63
N ARG A 225 7.23 7.76 9.64
CA ARG A 225 7.18 6.98 10.88
C ARG A 225 5.76 6.49 11.04
N THR A 226 5.63 5.23 11.43
CA THR A 226 4.32 4.60 11.64
C THR A 226 4.29 3.94 13.00
N GLU A 227 3.20 4.11 13.71
CA GLU A 227 2.92 3.48 15.00
C GLU A 227 1.49 2.94 15.00
N THR A 228 1.30 1.80 15.64
CA THR A 228 -0.03 1.21 15.82
C THR A 228 -0.47 1.46 17.25
N LEU A 229 -1.66 1.99 17.41
CA LEU A 229 -2.22 2.44 18.68
C LEU A 229 -3.64 1.91 18.82
N SER A 230 -3.97 1.35 19.98
CA SER A 230 -5.34 0.99 20.35
C SER A 230 -5.87 2.00 21.36
N LEU A 231 -7.03 2.60 21.06
CA LEU A 231 -7.68 3.61 21.91
C LEU A 231 -9.08 3.19 22.25
N GLN A 232 -9.48 3.44 23.50
CA GLN A 232 -10.87 3.35 23.95
C GLN A 232 -11.55 4.71 23.83
N ALA A 233 -12.89 4.73 23.74
CA ALA A 233 -13.64 5.98 23.68
C ALA A 233 -13.40 6.81 24.97
N GLY A 234 -13.09 8.09 24.80
CA GLY A 234 -12.68 8.99 25.87
C GLY A 234 -11.17 8.96 26.19
N GLU A 235 -10.40 8.05 25.62
CA GLU A 235 -8.96 7.97 25.82
C GLU A 235 -8.20 8.90 24.87
N GLU A 236 -7.08 9.43 25.35
CA GLU A 236 -6.17 10.25 24.59
C GLU A 236 -4.74 9.71 24.63
N HIS A 237 -4.04 9.78 23.52
CA HIS A 237 -2.65 9.36 23.43
C HIS A 237 -1.82 10.36 22.64
N THR A 238 -0.55 10.50 23.01
CA THR A 238 0.38 11.36 22.28
C THR A 238 1.33 10.54 21.43
N VAL A 239 1.27 10.74 20.11
CA VAL A 239 2.08 10.02 19.12
C VAL A 239 2.72 11.02 18.15
N PHE A 240 4.03 10.92 17.91
CA PHE A 240 4.81 11.81 17.03
C PHE A 240 4.62 13.32 17.31
N GLY A 241 4.38 13.70 18.58
CA GLY A 241 4.10 15.09 18.96
C GLY A 241 2.70 15.58 18.57
N TRP A 242 1.78 14.66 18.33
CA TRP A 242 0.35 14.92 18.18
C TRP A 242 -0.43 14.23 19.28
N LYS A 243 -1.37 14.92 19.85
CA LYS A 243 -2.35 14.38 20.79
C LYS A 243 -3.56 13.92 19.99
N VAL A 244 -3.89 12.65 20.10
CA VAL A 244 -5.04 12.01 19.44
C VAL A 244 -5.99 11.55 20.52
N ALA A 245 -7.19 12.09 20.55
CA ALA A 245 -8.26 11.71 21.47
C ALA A 245 -9.38 11.03 20.69
N TYR A 246 -9.84 9.88 21.16
CA TYR A 246 -10.97 9.17 20.58
C TYR A 246 -12.26 9.59 21.28
N ALA A 247 -13.14 10.30 20.56
CA ALA A 247 -14.37 10.81 21.12
C ALA A 247 -15.50 9.79 21.08
N MET A 248 -15.86 9.30 19.89
CA MET A 248 -17.00 8.39 19.72
C MET A 248 -16.93 7.58 18.42
N ARG A 249 -17.58 6.44 18.42
CA ARG A 249 -17.90 5.60 17.27
C ARG A 249 -19.20 6.06 16.63
N ASP A 250 -19.28 6.00 15.32
CA ASP A 250 -20.45 6.39 14.53
C ASP A 250 -20.66 5.39 13.39
N GLU A 251 -21.92 5.06 13.09
CA GLU A 251 -22.30 4.24 11.96
C GLU A 251 -23.10 5.06 10.95
N PHE A 252 -22.82 4.83 9.67
CA PHE A 252 -23.53 5.54 8.60
C PHE A 252 -23.77 4.62 7.40
N GLU A 253 -24.89 4.82 6.73
CA GLU A 253 -25.21 4.09 5.52
C GLU A 253 -24.38 4.60 4.34
N THR A 254 -23.93 3.65 3.52
CA THR A 254 -23.20 3.96 2.29
C THR A 254 -23.90 3.29 1.12
N THR A 255 -24.17 4.06 0.07
CA THR A 255 -24.80 3.58 -1.16
C THR A 255 -24.04 2.37 -1.73
N GLY A 256 -24.74 1.26 -1.96
CA GLY A 256 -24.20 0.03 -2.54
C GLY A 256 -23.55 -0.93 -1.53
N SER A 257 -23.75 -0.74 -0.23
CA SER A 257 -23.37 -1.67 0.82
C SER A 257 -24.62 -2.17 1.56
N SER A 258 -24.67 -3.46 1.87
CA SER A 258 -25.75 -4.08 2.68
C SER A 258 -25.51 -3.93 4.19
N ARG A 259 -24.32 -3.45 4.58
CA ARG A 259 -23.94 -3.22 5.99
C ARG A 259 -23.53 -1.76 6.14
N PRO A 260 -23.77 -1.14 7.32
CA PRO A 260 -23.31 0.22 7.58
C PRO A 260 -21.79 0.31 7.56
N SER A 261 -21.28 1.48 7.22
CA SER A 261 -19.88 1.86 7.40
C SER A 261 -19.66 2.33 8.83
N VAL A 262 -18.49 2.08 9.38
CA VAL A 262 -18.13 2.47 10.74
C VAL A 262 -17.07 3.55 10.69
N ALA A 263 -17.29 4.64 11.41
CA ALA A 263 -16.36 5.76 11.54
C ALA A 263 -16.00 6.01 13.02
N TRP A 264 -14.82 6.53 13.21
CA TRP A 264 -14.31 6.95 14.52
C TRP A 264 -14.06 8.45 14.52
N ASN A 265 -14.73 9.16 15.39
CA ASN A 265 -14.55 10.59 15.53
C ASN A 265 -13.37 10.84 16.49
N LEU A 266 -12.32 11.42 15.96
CA LEU A 266 -11.07 11.71 16.67
C LEU A 266 -10.85 13.22 16.73
N GLU A 267 -10.31 13.70 17.85
CA GLU A 267 -9.80 15.04 17.99
C GLU A 267 -8.28 15.02 17.99
N VAL A 268 -7.68 15.75 17.05
CA VAL A 268 -6.23 15.76 16.84
C VAL A 268 -5.70 17.16 17.11
N SER A 269 -4.78 17.31 18.05
CA SER A 269 -4.17 18.59 18.39
C SER A 269 -2.66 18.47 18.57
N LYS A 270 -1.96 19.60 18.50
CA LYS A 270 -0.56 19.66 18.94
C LYS A 270 -0.50 19.97 20.42
N PRO A 271 0.45 19.40 21.17
CA PRO A 271 0.65 19.79 22.57
C PRO A 271 0.85 21.29 22.71
N GLY A 272 0.05 21.92 23.58
CA GLY A 272 0.05 23.37 23.79
C GLY A 272 -0.75 24.20 22.79
N SER A 273 -1.52 23.56 21.89
CA SER A 273 -2.46 24.24 21.00
C SER A 273 -3.89 24.03 21.50
N ASP A 274 -4.65 25.11 21.63
CA ASP A 274 -6.08 25.09 22.00
C ASP A 274 -6.98 24.71 20.80
N THR A 275 -6.39 24.56 19.60
CA THR A 275 -7.15 24.19 18.39
C THR A 275 -7.02 22.69 18.13
N ALA A 276 -8.14 21.97 18.31
CA ALA A 276 -8.29 20.59 17.88
C ALA A 276 -8.82 20.55 16.44
N ILE A 277 -8.30 19.61 15.66
CA ILE A 277 -8.73 19.30 14.29
C ILE A 277 -9.53 18.01 14.35
N ALA A 278 -10.77 18.02 13.87
CA ALA A 278 -11.58 16.82 13.78
C ALA A 278 -11.04 15.90 12.67
N ALA A 279 -10.80 14.64 13.01
CA ALA A 279 -10.41 13.60 12.07
C ALA A 279 -11.42 12.45 12.17
N ARG A 280 -11.87 11.95 11.02
CA ARG A 280 -12.89 10.89 10.95
C ARG A 280 -12.45 9.77 10.00
N PRO A 281 -11.51 8.91 10.43
CA PRO A 281 -11.23 7.69 9.68
C PRO A 281 -12.43 6.75 9.73
N TYR A 282 -12.63 5.95 8.66
CA TYR A 282 -13.76 5.02 8.62
C TYR A 282 -13.42 3.75 7.84
N MET A 283 -14.19 2.69 8.09
CA MET A 283 -14.18 1.45 7.32
C MET A 283 -15.51 1.27 6.61
N ARG A 284 -15.45 0.83 5.36
CA ARG A 284 -16.60 0.53 4.54
C ARG A 284 -16.59 -0.93 4.13
N PRO A 285 -17.67 -1.70 4.40
CA PRO A 285 -17.79 -3.05 3.90
C PRO A 285 -17.97 -3.05 2.37
N THR A 286 -17.28 -3.96 1.70
CA THR A 286 -17.36 -4.23 0.27
C THR A 286 -17.46 -5.72 0.04
N ILE A 287 -17.78 -6.14 -1.19
CA ILE A 287 -17.80 -7.56 -1.58
C ILE A 287 -16.41 -8.25 -1.44
N GLN A 288 -15.34 -7.48 -1.40
CA GLN A 288 -13.95 -7.96 -1.28
C GLN A 288 -13.40 -7.83 0.15
N GLY A 289 -14.20 -7.42 1.13
CA GLY A 289 -13.78 -7.19 2.51
C GLY A 289 -13.99 -5.75 2.97
N MET A 290 -13.33 -5.37 4.06
CA MET A 290 -13.42 -4.03 4.64
C MET A 290 -12.45 -3.06 3.96
N LEU A 291 -12.96 -2.04 3.30
CA LEU A 291 -12.15 -0.96 2.72
C LEU A 291 -11.89 0.12 3.79
N ARG A 292 -10.63 0.41 4.03
CA ARG A 292 -10.17 1.41 5.00
C ARG A 292 -10.08 2.78 4.35
N HIS A 293 -10.64 3.78 4.99
CA HIS A 293 -10.55 5.18 4.59
C HIS A 293 -9.82 5.97 5.69
N PRO A 294 -8.55 6.33 5.48
CA PRO A 294 -7.80 7.10 6.46
C PRO A 294 -8.31 8.54 6.54
N ALA A 295 -8.24 9.13 7.72
CA ALA A 295 -8.30 10.57 7.89
C ALA A 295 -6.90 11.18 7.73
N ILE A 296 -6.82 12.36 7.14
CA ILE A 296 -5.56 13.05 6.89
C ILE A 296 -5.63 14.43 7.55
N VAL A 297 -4.72 14.68 8.49
CA VAL A 297 -4.54 15.99 9.08
C VAL A 297 -3.28 16.63 8.49
N SER A 298 -3.46 17.57 7.57
CA SER A 298 -2.38 18.20 6.84
C SER A 298 -1.89 19.48 7.51
N THR A 299 -0.56 19.61 7.61
CA THR A 299 0.13 20.86 7.92
C THR A 299 1.14 21.17 6.82
N PHE A 300 1.74 22.36 6.84
CA PHE A 300 2.75 22.72 5.85
C PHE A 300 3.96 21.75 5.86
N ALA A 301 4.37 21.30 7.03
CA ALA A 301 5.58 20.47 7.17
C ALA A 301 5.31 18.96 7.18
N ASN A 302 4.13 18.53 7.68
CA ASN A 302 3.82 17.13 7.90
C ASN A 302 2.34 16.85 7.63
N ASP A 303 2.06 15.70 7.03
CA ASP A 303 0.73 15.10 7.01
C ASP A 303 0.68 13.96 8.03
N LEU A 304 -0.36 13.96 8.85
CA LEU A 304 -0.69 12.87 9.76
C LEU A 304 -1.79 12.02 9.13
N TYR A 305 -1.48 10.78 8.83
CA TYR A 305 -2.42 9.78 8.34
C TYR A 305 -2.88 8.92 9.50
N ILE A 306 -4.18 8.79 9.68
CA ILE A 306 -4.80 7.98 10.71
C ILE A 306 -5.70 6.97 10.00
N SER A 307 -5.26 5.71 9.93
CA SER A 307 -5.96 4.63 9.25
C SER A 307 -6.51 3.63 10.27
N PRO A 308 -7.80 3.30 10.23
CA PRO A 308 -8.33 2.25 11.09
C PRO A 308 -7.85 0.90 10.59
N LEU A 309 -7.28 0.08 11.49
CA LEU A 309 -6.84 -1.29 11.18
C LEU A 309 -7.91 -2.30 11.50
N GLN A 310 -8.45 -2.21 12.70
CA GLN A 310 -9.41 -3.13 13.25
C GLN A 310 -10.29 -2.40 14.25
N GLU A 311 -11.55 -2.78 14.30
CA GLU A 311 -12.43 -2.48 15.41
C GLU A 311 -12.41 -3.67 16.34
N ASP A 312 -12.00 -3.44 17.56
CA ASP A 312 -12.18 -4.45 18.61
C ASP A 312 -13.63 -4.37 19.10
N VAL A 313 -14.52 -4.90 18.29
CA VAL A 313 -15.88 -5.14 18.75
C VAL A 313 -15.80 -6.25 19.79
N LEU A 314 -16.39 -6.00 20.94
CA LEU A 314 -16.52 -6.90 22.09
C LEU A 314 -17.21 -8.23 21.74
N ARG A 315 -16.69 -9.00 20.78
CA ARG A 315 -17.29 -10.25 20.31
C ARG A 315 -16.41 -11.48 20.48
N GLU A 316 -15.15 -11.32 20.90
CA GLU A 316 -14.39 -12.49 21.31
C GLU A 316 -14.59 -12.71 22.80
N PRO A 317 -15.07 -13.88 23.20
CA PRO A 317 -15.08 -14.24 24.62
C PRO A 317 -13.68 -14.04 25.18
N SER A 318 -13.57 -13.29 26.27
CA SER A 318 -12.28 -13.13 26.95
C SER A 318 -11.94 -14.46 27.62
N TRP A 319 -10.72 -14.92 27.32
CA TRP A 319 -10.17 -16.08 27.94
C TRP A 319 -9.67 -15.72 29.35
N ALA A 320 -9.90 -16.57 30.32
CA ALA A 320 -9.26 -16.47 31.62
C ALA A 320 -7.72 -16.65 31.46
N ASP A 321 -6.96 -16.20 32.47
CA ASP A 321 -5.48 -16.26 32.45
C ASP A 321 -4.94 -17.70 32.37
N ASN A 322 -5.75 -18.71 32.66
CA ASN A 322 -5.41 -20.14 32.56
C ASN A 322 -5.51 -20.70 31.13
N ALA A 323 -6.04 -19.95 30.17
CA ALA A 323 -6.16 -20.41 28.78
C ALA A 323 -4.77 -20.63 28.14
N LYS A 324 -4.56 -21.84 27.62
CA LYS A 324 -3.28 -22.26 27.02
C LYS A 324 -3.46 -22.70 25.57
N GLU A 325 -2.41 -22.54 24.81
CA GLU A 325 -2.32 -23.02 23.42
C GLU A 325 -1.60 -24.36 23.36
N PHE A 326 -2.22 -25.33 22.72
CA PHE A 326 -1.70 -26.69 22.54
C PHE A 326 -1.57 -27.00 21.06
N ARG A 327 -0.46 -27.66 20.69
CA ARG A 327 -0.21 -28.16 19.36
C ARG A 327 -0.28 -29.68 19.38
N LEU A 328 -1.32 -30.24 18.81
CA LEU A 328 -1.57 -31.68 18.89
C LEU A 328 -1.61 -32.32 17.50
N HIS A 329 -0.89 -33.41 17.34
CA HIS A 329 -1.04 -34.30 16.22
C HIS A 329 -2.19 -35.29 16.48
N LYS A 330 -2.69 -35.87 15.40
CA LYS A 330 -3.76 -36.87 15.50
C LYS A 330 -3.37 -38.01 16.46
N GLY A 331 -4.20 -38.21 17.49
CA GLY A 331 -4.00 -39.21 18.54
C GLY A 331 -3.24 -38.70 19.77
N GLU A 332 -2.62 -37.51 19.73
CA GLU A 332 -1.98 -36.88 20.88
C GLU A 332 -3.00 -36.31 21.86
N GLN A 333 -2.56 -36.17 23.12
CA GLN A 333 -3.38 -35.66 24.23
C GLN A 333 -2.63 -34.55 24.96
N ALA A 334 -3.41 -33.59 25.47
CA ALA A 334 -2.96 -32.55 26.38
C ALA A 334 -3.75 -32.57 27.68
N GLU A 335 -3.12 -32.16 28.77
CA GLU A 335 -3.77 -32.00 30.07
C GLU A 335 -3.93 -30.51 30.38
N VAL A 336 -5.15 -30.11 30.71
CA VAL A 336 -5.51 -28.74 31.06
C VAL A 336 -6.68 -28.71 32.01
N ASP A 337 -6.54 -27.98 33.11
CA ASP A 337 -7.59 -27.75 34.15
C ASP A 337 -8.30 -29.02 34.66
N GLY A 338 -7.53 -30.09 34.86
CA GLY A 338 -8.08 -31.38 35.34
C GLY A 338 -8.70 -32.25 34.23
N LEU A 339 -8.62 -31.80 32.98
CA LEU A 339 -9.10 -32.52 31.79
C LEU A 339 -7.97 -33.11 30.97
N THR A 340 -8.20 -34.28 30.42
CA THR A 340 -7.38 -34.83 29.33
C THR A 340 -8.12 -34.63 28.00
N VAL A 341 -7.51 -33.90 27.07
CA VAL A 341 -8.05 -33.60 25.77
C VAL A 341 -7.24 -34.34 24.69
N LYS A 342 -7.89 -35.25 23.98
CA LYS A 342 -7.26 -36.02 22.92
C LYS A 342 -7.76 -35.55 21.56
N PHE A 343 -6.84 -35.21 20.64
CA PHE A 343 -7.18 -34.87 19.28
C PHE A 343 -7.40 -36.14 18.46
N VAL A 344 -8.65 -36.40 18.08
CA VAL A 344 -9.06 -37.59 17.32
C VAL A 344 -8.78 -37.44 15.82
N GLY A 345 -8.99 -36.25 15.29
CA GLY A 345 -8.75 -35.95 13.88
C GLY A 345 -9.56 -34.77 13.37
N PHE A 346 -9.32 -34.40 12.13
CA PHE A 346 -10.10 -33.34 11.47
C PHE A 346 -11.45 -33.88 11.00
N ASP A 347 -12.48 -33.06 11.18
CA ASP A 347 -13.84 -33.28 10.67
C ASP A 347 -14.12 -32.28 9.56
N MET A 348 -14.21 -32.77 8.33
CA MET A 348 -14.48 -32.01 7.11
C MET A 348 -15.98 -31.90 6.81
N SER A 349 -16.85 -32.50 7.61
CA SER A 349 -18.31 -32.48 7.40
C SER A 349 -18.96 -31.21 7.95
N GLN A 350 -18.21 -30.36 8.63
CA GLN A 350 -18.72 -29.13 9.24
C GLN A 350 -19.06 -28.06 8.20
N HIS A 351 -20.17 -27.38 8.40
CA HIS A 351 -20.67 -26.33 7.51
C HIS A 351 -21.00 -25.09 8.34
N LEU A 352 -20.37 -23.97 8.01
CA LEU A 352 -20.60 -22.65 8.64
C LEU A 352 -21.42 -21.70 7.76
N GLY A 353 -22.09 -22.20 6.71
CA GLY A 353 -22.91 -21.43 5.76
C GLY A 353 -22.57 -21.72 4.28
N GLU A 354 -23.38 -21.16 3.37
CA GLU A 354 -23.13 -21.25 1.93
C GLU A 354 -21.81 -20.55 1.58
N ASN A 355 -20.88 -21.24 0.92
CA ASN A 355 -19.56 -20.76 0.49
C ASN A 355 -18.51 -20.54 1.61
N VAL A 356 -18.61 -21.21 2.76
CA VAL A 356 -17.58 -21.25 3.79
C VAL A 356 -16.98 -22.64 3.86
N MET A 357 -15.70 -22.78 3.53
CA MET A 357 -14.98 -24.03 3.76
C MET A 357 -14.69 -24.14 5.25
N ALA A 358 -15.19 -25.15 5.94
CA ALA A 358 -15.04 -25.34 7.37
C ALA A 358 -14.32 -26.63 7.69
N VAL A 359 -13.46 -26.58 8.72
CA VAL A 359 -12.74 -27.74 9.26
C VAL A 359 -12.96 -27.78 10.75
N GLY A 360 -13.48 -28.87 11.28
CA GLY A 360 -13.59 -29.15 12.69
C GLY A 360 -12.39 -29.95 13.22
N ALA A 361 -12.03 -29.74 14.48
CA ALA A 361 -11.12 -30.62 15.21
C ALA A 361 -11.93 -31.47 16.18
N ALA A 362 -12.09 -32.76 15.91
CA ALA A 362 -12.78 -33.67 16.82
C ALA A 362 -11.87 -33.96 18.03
N LEU A 363 -12.35 -33.58 19.24
CA LEU A 363 -11.64 -33.70 20.49
C LEU A 363 -12.45 -34.61 21.43
N GLU A 364 -11.83 -35.64 21.96
CA GLU A 364 -12.38 -36.44 23.04
C GLU A 364 -11.87 -35.88 24.38
N VAL A 365 -12.78 -35.50 25.26
CA VAL A 365 -12.48 -34.86 26.54
C VAL A 365 -12.84 -35.83 27.66
N SER A 366 -11.90 -36.06 28.58
CA SER A 366 -12.07 -36.93 29.76
C SER A 366 -11.53 -36.24 31.02
N ASP A 367 -12.10 -36.58 32.13
CA ASP A 367 -11.61 -36.12 33.44
C ASP A 367 -10.38 -36.91 33.86
N ILE A 368 -9.33 -36.22 34.32
CA ILE A 368 -8.05 -36.84 34.73
C ILE A 368 -8.24 -37.75 35.96
N SER A 369 -9.05 -37.32 36.92
CA SER A 369 -9.18 -38.01 38.23
C SER A 369 -10.02 -39.25 38.13
N SER A 370 -11.16 -39.19 37.45
CA SER A 370 -12.10 -40.29 37.28
C SER A 370 -11.86 -41.16 36.04
N ARG A 371 -11.05 -40.69 35.12
CA ARG A 371 -10.84 -41.27 33.75
C ARG A 371 -12.15 -41.48 32.98
N ARG A 372 -13.17 -40.78 33.35
CA ARG A 372 -14.48 -40.82 32.68
C ARG A 372 -14.44 -39.92 31.44
N VAL A 373 -14.90 -40.39 30.30
CA VAL A 373 -15.11 -39.55 29.11
C VAL A 373 -16.32 -38.65 29.35
N LEU A 374 -16.08 -37.34 29.34
CA LEU A 374 -17.11 -36.31 29.50
C LEU A 374 -17.88 -36.07 28.21
N GLY A 375 -17.22 -36.18 27.07
CA GLY A 375 -17.85 -35.99 25.76
C GLY A 375 -16.86 -35.78 24.63
N THR A 376 -17.41 -35.56 23.46
CA THR A 376 -16.65 -35.16 22.25
C THR A 376 -17.09 -33.77 21.85
N VAL A 377 -16.13 -32.89 21.61
CA VAL A 377 -16.36 -31.52 21.11
C VAL A 377 -15.64 -31.31 19.82
N THR A 378 -16.20 -30.43 18.98
CA THR A 378 -15.63 -30.16 17.65
C THR A 378 -15.59 -28.64 17.42
N PRO A 379 -14.55 -27.93 17.90
CA PRO A 379 -14.33 -26.54 17.52
C PRO A 379 -14.07 -26.45 16.01
N VAL A 380 -14.62 -25.43 15.37
CA VAL A 380 -14.61 -25.30 13.91
C VAL A 380 -13.89 -24.04 13.47
N LEU A 381 -13.02 -24.17 12.48
CA LEU A 381 -12.36 -23.08 11.77
C LEU A 381 -12.87 -23.03 10.34
N GLY A 382 -13.51 -21.92 9.99
CA GLY A 382 -14.01 -21.67 8.65
C GLY A 382 -13.15 -20.66 7.87
N PHE A 383 -13.11 -20.83 6.56
CA PHE A 383 -12.42 -19.96 5.64
C PHE A 383 -13.46 -19.39 4.67
N ALA A 384 -13.86 -18.15 4.90
CA ALA A 384 -14.76 -17.39 4.03
C ALA A 384 -13.96 -16.38 3.20
N ALA A 385 -14.54 -15.87 2.13
CA ALA A 385 -13.96 -14.79 1.35
C ALA A 385 -13.74 -13.49 2.16
N SER A 386 -14.45 -13.35 3.29
CA SER A 386 -14.35 -12.23 4.24
C SER A 386 -13.29 -12.42 5.33
N GLY A 387 -12.62 -13.57 5.39
CA GLY A 387 -11.65 -13.92 6.42
C GLY A 387 -11.94 -15.23 7.13
N GLN A 388 -11.21 -15.50 8.20
CA GLN A 388 -11.41 -16.69 9.05
C GLN A 388 -12.62 -16.49 9.96
N VAL A 389 -13.42 -17.53 10.10
CA VAL A 389 -14.56 -17.60 11.04
C VAL A 389 -14.28 -18.75 12.00
N GLN A 390 -14.39 -18.51 13.29
CA GLN A 390 -14.14 -19.50 14.33
C GLN A 390 -15.41 -19.76 15.11
N THR A 391 -15.69 -21.04 15.42
CA THR A 391 -16.77 -21.44 16.31
C THR A 391 -16.18 -22.25 17.44
N ASP A 392 -16.31 -21.73 18.65
CA ASP A 392 -15.84 -22.40 19.86
C ASP A 392 -16.79 -23.54 20.24
N ALA A 393 -16.22 -24.61 20.79
CA ALA A 393 -16.99 -25.67 21.41
C ALA A 393 -16.85 -25.58 22.93
N LEU A 394 -17.93 -25.86 23.65
CA LEU A 394 -18.00 -25.77 25.12
C LEU A 394 -18.29 -27.13 25.73
N ILE A 395 -17.66 -27.41 26.85
CA ILE A 395 -18.06 -28.50 27.78
C ILE A 395 -18.41 -27.86 29.14
N ASP A 396 -19.59 -28.17 29.61
CA ASP A 396 -20.03 -27.83 30.96
C ASP A 396 -19.66 -28.97 31.90
N LEU A 397 -18.82 -28.67 32.89
CA LEU A 397 -18.31 -29.64 33.84
C LEU A 397 -19.34 -29.90 34.98
N ASP A 398 -20.30 -29.00 35.18
CA ASP A 398 -21.29 -29.14 36.27
C ASP A 398 -22.47 -30.02 35.89
N SER A 399 -22.71 -30.25 34.60
CA SER A 399 -23.78 -31.15 34.14
C SER A 399 -23.49 -32.63 34.35
N ALA A 400 -22.26 -33.00 34.74
CA ALA A 400 -21.84 -34.39 35.00
C ALA A 400 -22.07 -34.87 36.45
N ASP A 401 -22.24 -33.94 37.42
CA ASP A 401 -22.37 -34.24 38.84
C ASP A 401 -23.61 -33.62 39.50
N ALA A 402 -24.65 -33.25 38.74
CA ALA A 402 -25.88 -32.63 39.27
C ALA A 402 -26.69 -33.60 40.10
N VAL A 403 -26.27 -33.85 41.37
CA VAL A 403 -27.12 -34.24 42.48
C VAL A 403 -26.86 -33.26 43.63
N ASP A 404 -27.78 -32.30 43.75
CA ASP A 404 -28.14 -31.58 44.97
C ASP A 404 -27.08 -30.66 45.62
N SER A 405 -26.84 -29.49 45.04
CA SER A 405 -26.50 -28.30 45.84
C SER A 405 -26.95 -27.03 45.10
N GLY A 406 -27.86 -26.32 45.72
CA GLY A 406 -28.60 -25.17 45.17
C GLY A 406 -27.82 -23.86 45.11
N ASP A 407 -26.60 -23.85 44.59
CA ASP A 407 -25.83 -22.64 44.30
C ASP A 407 -25.52 -22.56 42.80
N THR A 408 -26.31 -21.75 42.08
CA THR A 408 -26.32 -21.56 40.62
C THR A 408 -25.40 -20.41 40.13
N GLU A 409 -24.30 -20.12 40.79
CA GLU A 409 -23.49 -18.94 40.40
C GLU A 409 -22.09 -19.19 39.80
N ASP A 410 -21.63 -20.44 39.64
CA ASP A 410 -20.29 -20.68 39.09
C ASP A 410 -20.26 -21.86 38.12
N SER A 411 -20.91 -21.72 36.96
CA SER A 411 -20.88 -22.77 35.93
C SER A 411 -19.46 -22.91 35.39
N ARG A 412 -18.80 -24.04 35.67
CA ARG A 412 -17.44 -24.36 35.21
C ARG A 412 -17.44 -24.90 33.81
N SER A 413 -17.62 -24.01 32.82
CA SER A 413 -17.51 -24.39 31.42
C SER A 413 -16.08 -24.15 30.87
N VAL A 414 -15.57 -25.13 30.13
CA VAL A 414 -14.30 -25.05 29.44
C VAL A 414 -14.57 -24.90 27.92
N ALA A 415 -13.92 -23.92 27.33
CA ALA A 415 -14.02 -23.63 25.93
C ALA A 415 -12.81 -24.19 25.14
N PHE A 416 -13.11 -24.64 23.94
CA PHE A 416 -12.13 -25.17 22.97
C PHE A 416 -12.25 -24.40 21.69
N ARG A 417 -11.13 -23.81 21.24
CA ARG A 417 -11.04 -23.07 19.97
C ARG A 417 -9.99 -23.69 19.08
N LEU A 418 -10.31 -23.91 17.81
CA LEU A 418 -9.34 -24.27 16.78
C LEU A 418 -8.71 -22.98 16.24
N ALA A 419 -7.49 -22.66 16.69
CA ALA A 419 -6.79 -21.43 16.35
C ALA A 419 -6.18 -21.50 14.94
N SER A 420 -5.55 -22.62 14.59
CA SER A 420 -5.02 -22.87 13.24
C SER A 420 -4.86 -24.37 12.96
N ILE A 421 -4.68 -24.70 11.69
CA ILE A 421 -4.46 -26.08 11.22
C ILE A 421 -3.26 -26.13 10.28
N ASP A 422 -2.47 -27.22 10.37
CA ASP A 422 -1.55 -27.65 9.35
C ASP A 422 -2.01 -29.03 8.86
N ALA A 423 -2.80 -29.04 7.79
CA ALA A 423 -3.37 -30.25 7.24
C ALA A 423 -2.29 -31.20 6.68
N GLY A 424 -1.16 -30.65 6.19
CA GLY A 424 -0.06 -31.45 5.66
C GLY A 424 0.71 -32.20 6.76
N ALA A 425 0.86 -31.58 7.92
CA ALA A 425 1.48 -32.19 9.10
C ALA A 425 0.49 -32.95 9.99
N GLY A 426 -0.82 -32.85 9.74
CA GLY A 426 -1.87 -33.41 10.61
C GLY A 426 -1.91 -32.76 12.00
N LEU A 427 -1.53 -31.48 12.10
CA LEU A 427 -1.38 -30.71 13.32
C LEU A 427 -2.56 -29.76 13.50
N ALA A 428 -3.19 -29.82 14.68
CA ALA A 428 -4.19 -28.83 15.16
C ALA A 428 -3.58 -27.96 16.26
N VAL A 429 -3.75 -26.65 16.12
CA VAL A 429 -3.42 -25.68 17.17
C VAL A 429 -4.72 -25.31 17.89
N LEU A 430 -4.80 -25.67 19.14
CA LEU A 430 -5.99 -25.53 19.96
C LEU A 430 -5.73 -24.56 21.10
N ARG A 431 -6.65 -23.65 21.35
CA ARG A 431 -6.69 -22.82 22.56
C ARG A 431 -7.77 -23.38 23.47
N ILE A 432 -7.39 -23.73 24.72
CA ILE A 432 -8.25 -24.39 25.68
C ILE A 432 -8.15 -23.63 26.99
N GLY A 433 -9.28 -23.37 27.63
CA GLY A 433 -9.34 -22.68 28.91
C GLY A 433 -10.76 -22.25 29.27
N ARG A 434 -10.92 -21.59 30.41
CA ARG A 434 -12.21 -20.98 30.78
C ARG A 434 -12.46 -19.70 30.02
N LEU A 435 -13.71 -19.45 29.68
CA LEU A 435 -14.18 -18.13 29.24
C LEU A 435 -14.60 -17.35 30.50
N LEU A 436 -14.24 -16.08 30.53
CA LEU A 436 -14.75 -15.17 31.55
C LEU A 436 -16.24 -14.93 31.31
N PRO A 437 -17.08 -14.87 32.35
CA PRO A 437 -18.48 -14.45 32.27
C PRO A 437 -18.57 -13.06 31.63
N GLU A 438 -19.68 -12.77 30.92
CA GLU A 438 -19.84 -11.50 30.19
C GLU A 438 -19.73 -10.26 31.09
N ASP A 439 -20.17 -10.36 32.34
CA ASP A 439 -20.09 -9.32 33.36
C ASP A 439 -18.64 -9.07 33.84
N GLU A 440 -17.83 -10.12 34.02
CA GLU A 440 -16.40 -9.97 34.31
C GLU A 440 -15.60 -9.43 33.11
N VAL A 441 -15.98 -9.82 31.88
CA VAL A 441 -15.41 -9.27 30.66
C VAL A 441 -15.72 -7.78 30.54
N GLN A 442 -16.97 -7.40 30.86
CA GLN A 442 -17.38 -5.99 30.86
C GLN A 442 -16.68 -5.19 31.96
N ALA A 443 -16.51 -5.76 33.15
CA ALA A 443 -15.82 -5.10 34.25
C ALA A 443 -14.31 -4.95 34.04
N SER A 444 -13.66 -5.94 33.41
CA SER A 444 -12.21 -5.90 33.16
C SER A 444 -11.79 -5.02 31.97
N ARG A 445 -12.67 -4.78 31.00
CA ARG A 445 -12.36 -4.03 29.76
C ARG A 445 -12.90 -2.60 29.72
N GLY A 446 -13.64 -2.16 30.74
CA GLY A 446 -14.35 -0.88 30.64
C GLY A 446 -15.32 -0.93 29.46
N ASN A 447 -16.56 -0.54 29.65
CA ASN A 447 -17.71 -0.72 28.74
C ASN A 447 -17.65 0.06 27.41
N GLN A 448 -16.44 0.29 26.83
CA GLN A 448 -16.29 1.16 25.68
C GLN A 448 -15.57 0.45 24.51
N PRO A 449 -16.12 0.59 23.29
CA PRO A 449 -15.50 0.01 22.09
C PRO A 449 -14.12 0.63 21.86
N SER A 450 -13.12 -0.21 21.60
CA SER A 450 -11.79 0.23 21.23
C SER A 450 -11.59 0.18 19.72
N VAL A 451 -10.68 1.00 19.23
CA VAL A 451 -10.24 1.00 17.83
C VAL A 451 -8.72 0.92 17.75
N THR A 452 -8.25 -0.02 16.94
CA THR A 452 -6.82 -0.08 16.58
C THR A 452 -6.58 0.78 15.36
N LEU A 453 -5.74 1.80 15.51
CA LEU A 453 -5.38 2.79 14.51
C LEU A 453 -3.91 2.62 14.11
N GLU A 454 -3.64 2.68 12.82
CA GLU A 454 -2.31 2.91 12.30
C GLU A 454 -2.13 4.41 12.08
N ILE A 455 -1.20 5.01 12.80
CA ILE A 455 -0.90 6.44 12.70
C ILE A 455 0.46 6.62 12.05
N SER A 456 0.51 7.33 10.92
CA SER A 456 1.76 7.61 10.24
C SER A 456 1.94 9.09 9.96
N VAL A 457 3.15 9.58 10.23
CA VAL A 457 3.57 10.95 9.87
C VAL A 457 4.34 10.88 8.56
N LYS A 458 3.94 11.72 7.61
CA LYS A 458 4.57 11.85 6.29
C LYS A 458 5.13 13.27 6.12
N PRO A 459 6.42 13.49 6.42
CA PRO A 459 7.03 14.81 6.31
C PRO A 459 7.11 15.27 4.87
N PHE A 460 6.95 16.57 4.67
CA PHE A 460 7.10 17.26 3.38
C PHE A 460 6.15 16.78 2.25
N ALA A 461 5.03 16.14 2.57
CA ALA A 461 4.02 15.76 1.59
C ALA A 461 3.48 16.98 0.80
N SER A 462 3.46 18.17 1.39
CA SER A 462 3.12 19.42 0.75
C SER A 462 3.99 19.75 -0.48
N LEU A 463 5.27 19.35 -0.49
CA LEU A 463 6.16 19.55 -1.64
C LEU A 463 5.67 18.77 -2.87
N LEU A 464 5.08 17.60 -2.66
CA LEU A 464 4.48 16.81 -3.74
C LEU A 464 3.35 17.58 -4.43
N TRP A 465 2.46 18.19 -3.62
CA TRP A 465 1.32 18.95 -4.15
C TRP A 465 1.78 20.24 -4.84
N VAL A 466 2.70 20.99 -4.23
CA VAL A 466 3.30 22.19 -4.86
C VAL A 466 3.98 21.82 -6.17
N GLY A 467 4.74 20.72 -6.17
CA GLY A 467 5.40 20.19 -7.36
C GLY A 467 4.42 19.80 -8.47
N ALA A 468 3.31 19.14 -8.11
CA ALA A 468 2.26 18.76 -9.05
C ALA A 468 1.58 20.00 -9.69
N VAL A 469 1.26 21.01 -8.89
CA VAL A 469 0.69 22.28 -9.40
C VAL A 469 1.67 22.96 -10.35
N LEU A 470 2.95 23.06 -10.00
CA LEU A 470 3.97 23.64 -10.87
C LEU A 470 4.15 22.84 -12.17
N LEU A 471 4.12 21.51 -12.11
CA LEU A 471 4.20 20.64 -13.27
C LEU A 471 3.04 20.91 -14.24
N LEU A 472 1.82 20.95 -13.72
CA LEU A 472 0.61 21.23 -14.54
C LEU A 472 0.65 22.64 -15.12
N ALA A 473 0.96 23.66 -14.31
CA ALA A 473 1.05 25.05 -14.76
C ALA A 473 2.15 25.23 -15.83
N GLY A 474 3.34 24.67 -15.60
CA GLY A 474 4.44 24.72 -16.54
C GLY A 474 4.11 24.03 -17.87
N THR A 475 3.46 22.88 -17.80
CA THR A 475 3.00 22.14 -18.98
C THR A 475 1.94 22.93 -19.75
N ALA A 476 0.95 23.52 -19.08
CA ALA A 476 -0.07 24.34 -19.70
C ALA A 476 0.54 25.54 -20.45
N VAL A 477 1.48 26.25 -19.83
CA VAL A 477 2.23 27.36 -20.48
C VAL A 477 2.98 26.87 -21.72
N ALA A 478 3.63 25.71 -21.67
CA ALA A 478 4.35 25.13 -22.79
C ALA A 478 3.41 24.75 -23.94
N VAL A 479 2.25 24.16 -23.66
CA VAL A 479 1.22 23.78 -24.65
C VAL A 479 0.65 25.00 -25.34
N VAL A 480 0.23 26.04 -24.58
CA VAL A 480 -0.30 27.29 -25.14
C VAL A 480 0.72 27.96 -26.06
N ARG A 481 2.01 27.94 -25.71
CA ARG A 481 3.07 28.42 -26.56
C ARG A 481 3.12 27.65 -27.87
N ARG A 482 3.17 26.32 -27.83
CA ARG A 482 3.24 25.46 -29.01
C ARG A 482 2.05 25.62 -29.93
N ALA A 483 0.84 25.72 -29.36
CA ALA A 483 -0.37 25.95 -30.12
C ALA A 483 -0.32 27.29 -30.91
N LYS A 484 0.17 28.37 -30.27
CA LYS A 484 0.34 29.67 -30.95
C LYS A 484 1.43 29.64 -32.01
N GLU A 485 2.55 28.95 -31.75
CA GLU A 485 3.62 28.80 -32.79
C GLU A 485 3.14 27.98 -34.01
N ALA A 486 2.26 26.98 -33.77
CA ALA A 486 1.67 26.18 -34.84
C ALA A 486 0.61 26.95 -35.68
N ALA A 487 -0.14 27.87 -35.04
CA ALA A 487 -1.15 28.68 -35.71
C ALA A 487 -0.57 29.82 -36.59
N VAL A 488 0.71 30.14 -36.44
CA VAL A 488 1.41 31.19 -37.19
C VAL A 488 2.21 30.60 -38.38
N ARG A 489 2.35 29.28 -38.44
CA ARG A 489 2.96 28.55 -39.58
C ARG A 489 1.89 28.03 -40.54
#